data_4ef9f400a775b3ac2d6f383d8f32fd7f
#
_entry.id   4ef9f400a775b3ac2d6f383d8f32fd7f
#
_cell.length_a   1.000
_cell.length_b   1.000
_cell.length_c   1.000
_cell.angle_alpha   90.00
_cell.angle_beta   90.00
_cell.angle_gamma   90.00
#
_symmetry.space_group_name_H-M   'P 1'
#
loop_
_entity.id
_entity.type
_entity.pdbx_description
1 polymer ?
#
loop_
_entity_poly.entity_id
_entity_poly.type
_entity_poly.pdbx_seq_one_letter_code
_entity_poly.pdbx_strand_id
1 'polypeptide(L)'
;DGIRDTSVTGVQTCALPICKPLNTYGLSKKVIYENEEFHLLQSALNIEEGLDGLRYGKVIIATDADVDGMHIRLLLISFFLQFFPDLIARGHLHILETPLFRVRNKKQTIYCYSEAEKQAAMVQLGASHEITRFKGLGEISAGEFKDFIGENIRLEPVSLNHLHSSDELLAFFMGKNTPERQDFIIDNLKVEKDLVEA
;
A
#
# COMPACT_ATOMS: atom_id res chain seq x y z
N ASP A 1 -9.08 -8.41 17.28
CA ASP A 1 -9.70 -7.15 17.75
C ASP A 1 -8.92 -5.97 17.16
N GLY A 2 -9.52 -5.33 16.15
CA GLY A 2 -8.91 -4.14 15.53
C GLY A 2 -8.85 -2.97 16.52
N ILE A 3 -7.77 -2.21 16.47
CA ILE A 3 -7.60 -1.00 17.29
C ILE A 3 -8.57 0.06 16.76
N ARG A 4 -9.57 0.43 17.57
CA ARG A 4 -10.46 1.57 17.28
C ARG A 4 -9.88 2.83 17.91
N ASP A 5 -9.41 3.75 17.10
CA ASP A 5 -9.09 5.10 17.56
C ASP A 5 -10.30 6.01 17.36
N THR A 6 -10.91 6.46 18.44
CA THR A 6 -12.12 7.32 18.45
C THR A 6 -11.78 8.82 18.52
N SER A 7 -10.50 9.18 18.44
CA SER A 7 -10.05 10.54 18.76
C SER A 7 -10.07 11.54 17.58
N VAL A 8 -10.46 11.14 16.37
CA VAL A 8 -10.46 12.03 15.20
C VAL A 8 -11.88 12.24 14.68
N THR A 9 -12.51 13.34 15.08
CA THR A 9 -13.61 14.07 14.40
C THR A 9 -14.64 13.22 13.65
N GLY A 10 -15.31 12.29 14.31
CA GLY A 10 -16.43 11.52 13.70
C GLY A 10 -16.04 10.53 12.60
N VAL A 11 -14.77 10.40 12.25
CA VAL A 11 -14.24 9.41 11.32
C VAL A 11 -13.89 8.16 12.11
N GLN A 12 -14.58 7.06 11.86
CA GLN A 12 -14.25 5.79 12.46
C GLN A 12 -13.13 5.12 11.65
N THR A 13 -11.97 4.96 12.25
CA THR A 13 -10.82 4.26 11.66
C THR A 13 -10.64 2.90 12.33
N CYS A 14 -10.44 1.86 11.54
CA CYS A 14 -10.09 0.53 12.02
C CYS A 14 -8.82 0.07 11.30
N ALA A 15 -7.80 -0.34 12.04
CA ALA A 15 -6.59 -0.96 11.50
C ALA A 15 -6.68 -2.48 11.66
N LEU A 16 -6.51 -3.22 10.56
CA LEU A 16 -6.44 -4.67 10.54
C LEU A 16 -5.03 -5.09 10.09
N PRO A 17 -4.16 -5.54 11.01
CA PRO A 17 -2.88 -6.11 10.64
C PRO A 17 -3.08 -7.40 9.86
N ILE A 18 -2.44 -7.51 8.69
CA ILE A 18 -2.46 -8.70 7.84
C ILE A 18 -1.04 -9.13 7.58
N CYS A 19 -0.74 -10.43 7.76
CA CYS A 19 0.50 -11.05 7.34
C CYS A 19 0.55 -11.15 5.80
N LYS A 20 1.53 -11.84 5.23
CA LYS A 20 1.62 -12.06 3.78
C LYS A 20 0.45 -12.93 3.30
N PRO A 21 -0.53 -12.38 2.60
CA PRO A 21 -1.75 -13.11 2.24
C PRO A 21 -1.47 -14.13 1.13
N LEU A 22 -2.40 -15.07 0.98
CA LEU A 22 -2.38 -16.07 -0.08
C LEU A 22 -2.57 -15.41 -1.46
N ASN A 23 -1.88 -15.91 -2.49
CA ASN A 23 -2.19 -15.56 -3.87
C ASN A 23 -3.57 -16.13 -4.25
N THR A 24 -4.52 -15.26 -4.47
CA THR A 24 -5.93 -15.62 -4.72
C THR A 24 -6.23 -15.98 -6.17
N TYR A 25 -5.29 -15.74 -7.10
CA TYR A 25 -5.50 -15.99 -8.52
C TYR A 25 -5.84 -17.46 -8.79
N GLY A 26 -6.96 -17.69 -9.48
CA GLY A 26 -7.44 -19.04 -9.82
C GLY A 26 -8.06 -19.81 -8.66
N LEU A 27 -8.20 -19.21 -7.47
CA LEU A 27 -8.87 -19.82 -6.34
C LEU A 27 -10.39 -19.56 -6.37
N SER A 28 -11.15 -20.53 -5.85
CA SER A 28 -12.59 -20.38 -5.71
C SER A 28 -12.97 -19.53 -4.49
N LYS A 29 -14.16 -18.92 -4.51
CA LYS A 29 -14.70 -18.17 -3.37
C LYS A 29 -14.71 -18.99 -2.08
N LYS A 30 -14.95 -20.31 -2.16
CA LYS A 30 -14.93 -21.20 -1.00
C LYS A 30 -13.57 -21.21 -0.29
N VAL A 31 -12.47 -21.36 -1.06
CA VAL A 31 -11.12 -21.38 -0.49
C VAL A 31 -10.77 -20.05 0.16
N ILE A 32 -11.20 -18.93 -0.43
CA ILE A 32 -11.00 -17.59 0.14
C ILE A 32 -11.78 -17.43 1.44
N TYR A 33 -13.01 -17.90 1.48
CA TYR A 33 -13.85 -17.82 2.68
C TYR A 33 -13.31 -18.69 3.83
N GLU A 34 -12.72 -19.83 3.52
CA GLU A 34 -12.07 -20.74 4.48
C GLU A 34 -10.71 -20.22 4.97
N ASN A 35 -10.11 -19.25 4.27
CA ASN A 35 -8.86 -18.63 4.71
C ASN A 35 -9.15 -17.56 5.79
N GLU A 36 -8.55 -17.75 6.97
CA GLU A 36 -8.83 -16.93 8.15
C GLU A 36 -8.57 -15.44 7.92
N GLU A 37 -7.45 -15.08 7.26
CA GLU A 37 -7.09 -13.68 7.02
C GLU A 37 -8.08 -12.99 6.09
N PHE A 38 -8.48 -13.64 4.99
CA PHE A 38 -9.46 -13.08 4.06
C PHE A 38 -10.87 -13.08 4.65
N HIS A 39 -11.21 -14.05 5.46
CA HIS A 39 -12.49 -14.05 6.18
C HIS A 39 -12.56 -12.86 7.15
N LEU A 40 -11.52 -12.65 7.97
CA LEU A 40 -11.42 -11.51 8.87
C LEU A 40 -11.48 -10.17 8.14
N LEU A 41 -10.79 -10.07 6.99
CA LEU A 41 -10.83 -8.86 6.16
C LEU A 41 -12.22 -8.58 5.63
N GLN A 42 -12.93 -9.58 5.08
CA GLN A 42 -14.29 -9.44 4.57
C GLN A 42 -15.26 -9.06 5.70
N SER A 43 -15.17 -9.72 6.84
CA SER A 43 -16.01 -9.43 8.02
C SER A 43 -15.75 -8.02 8.58
N ALA A 44 -14.47 -7.60 8.65
CA ALA A 44 -14.12 -6.25 9.12
C ALA A 44 -14.71 -5.16 8.21
N LEU A 45 -14.66 -5.37 6.89
CA LEU A 45 -15.22 -4.46 5.90
C LEU A 45 -16.75 -4.62 5.76
N ASN A 46 -17.32 -5.73 6.21
CA ASN A 46 -18.71 -6.12 6.01
C ASN A 46 -19.09 -6.23 4.54
N ILE A 47 -18.30 -6.99 3.79
CA ILE A 47 -18.46 -7.20 2.34
C ILE A 47 -18.70 -8.67 1.98
N GLU A 48 -19.00 -9.54 2.94
CA GLU A 48 -19.21 -10.98 2.74
C GLU A 48 -20.37 -11.25 1.77
N GLU A 49 -21.45 -10.48 1.87
CA GLU A 49 -22.63 -10.58 1.02
C GLU A 49 -22.67 -9.53 -0.11
N GLY A 50 -21.62 -8.75 -0.29
CA GLY A 50 -21.51 -7.70 -1.28
C GLY A 50 -21.18 -6.34 -0.69
N LEU A 51 -21.18 -5.28 -1.52
CA LEU A 51 -20.73 -3.95 -1.11
C LEU A 51 -21.79 -3.09 -0.41
N ASP A 52 -23.04 -3.50 -0.40
CA ASP A 52 -24.13 -2.69 0.18
C ASP A 52 -23.97 -2.49 1.70
N GLY A 53 -23.26 -3.43 2.34
CA GLY A 53 -22.92 -3.39 3.75
C GLY A 53 -21.59 -2.72 4.07
N LEU A 54 -20.86 -2.19 3.09
CA LEU A 54 -19.52 -1.63 3.31
C LEU A 54 -19.52 -0.56 4.40
N ARG A 55 -18.72 -0.78 5.45
CA ARG A 55 -18.69 0.10 6.63
C ARG A 55 -17.86 1.36 6.45
N TYR A 56 -16.96 1.38 5.48
CA TYR A 56 -15.94 2.41 5.35
C TYR A 56 -16.01 3.09 3.98
N GLY A 57 -15.89 4.41 3.97
CA GLY A 57 -15.81 5.17 2.72
C GLY A 57 -14.52 4.95 1.95
N LYS A 58 -13.43 4.60 2.66
CA LYS A 58 -12.12 4.28 2.07
C LYS A 58 -11.53 3.04 2.71
N VAL A 59 -10.98 2.16 1.90
CA VAL A 59 -10.14 1.02 2.28
C VAL A 59 -8.72 1.36 1.86
N ILE A 60 -7.81 1.42 2.82
CA ILE A 60 -6.45 1.88 2.58
C ILE A 60 -5.47 0.74 2.86
N ILE A 61 -4.70 0.37 1.85
CA ILE A 61 -3.61 -0.60 1.98
C ILE A 61 -2.35 0.16 2.40
N ALA A 62 -1.85 -0.11 3.60
CA ALA A 62 -0.61 0.43 4.12
C ALA A 62 0.42 -0.71 4.25
N THR A 63 1.54 -0.58 3.55
CA THR A 63 2.62 -1.57 3.54
C THR A 63 3.97 -0.88 3.62
N ASP A 64 4.98 -1.63 4.03
CA ASP A 64 6.36 -1.18 3.98
C ASP A 64 6.78 -0.81 2.56
N ALA A 65 7.76 0.08 2.45
CA ALA A 65 8.27 0.55 1.15
C ALA A 65 9.30 -0.41 0.52
N ASP A 66 9.44 -1.61 1.06
CA ASP A 66 10.35 -2.65 0.57
C ASP A 66 9.67 -3.63 -0.40
N VAL A 67 10.44 -4.59 -0.90
CA VAL A 67 9.96 -5.59 -1.88
C VAL A 67 8.88 -6.52 -1.30
N ASP A 68 8.94 -6.84 -0.01
CA ASP A 68 7.94 -7.67 0.66
C ASP A 68 6.63 -6.90 0.84
N GLY A 69 6.69 -5.62 1.22
CA GLY A 69 5.53 -4.75 1.29
C GLY A 69 4.85 -4.54 -0.07
N MET A 70 5.65 -4.38 -1.15
CA MET A 70 5.11 -4.33 -2.52
C MET A 70 4.40 -5.63 -2.91
N HIS A 71 4.94 -6.78 -2.51
CA HIS A 71 4.33 -8.08 -2.78
C HIS A 71 3.01 -8.24 -2.00
N ILE A 72 2.97 -7.89 -0.71
CA ILE A 72 1.73 -7.92 0.09
C ILE A 72 0.67 -7.02 -0.55
N ARG A 73 1.05 -5.81 -0.95
CA ARG A 73 0.17 -4.87 -1.65
C ARG A 73 -0.43 -5.48 -2.91
N LEU A 74 0.41 -6.11 -3.75
CA LEU A 74 -0.04 -6.74 -4.98
C LEU A 74 -1.01 -7.89 -4.71
N LEU A 75 -0.75 -8.73 -3.69
CA LEU A 75 -1.64 -9.82 -3.30
C LEU A 75 -3.01 -9.31 -2.85
N LEU A 76 -3.05 -8.24 -2.05
CA LEU A 76 -4.31 -7.62 -1.60
C LEU A 76 -5.07 -6.97 -2.76
N ILE A 77 -4.37 -6.25 -3.65
CA ILE A 77 -4.99 -5.67 -4.85
C ILE A 77 -5.59 -6.79 -5.73
N SER A 78 -4.86 -7.89 -5.94
CA SER A 78 -5.33 -9.05 -6.71
C SER A 78 -6.59 -9.67 -6.11
N PHE A 79 -6.65 -9.78 -4.78
CA PHE A 79 -7.85 -10.22 -4.07
C PHE A 79 -9.04 -9.32 -4.36
N PHE A 80 -8.90 -8.00 -4.21
CA PHE A 80 -9.99 -7.07 -4.47
C PHE A 80 -10.40 -7.03 -5.95
N LEU A 81 -9.43 -7.09 -6.87
CA LEU A 81 -9.71 -7.15 -8.32
C LEU A 81 -10.54 -8.38 -8.70
N GLN A 82 -10.21 -9.52 -8.12
CA GLN A 82 -10.84 -10.80 -8.48
C GLN A 82 -12.22 -10.98 -7.83
N PHE A 83 -12.38 -10.58 -6.58
CA PHE A 83 -13.58 -10.89 -5.79
C PHE A 83 -14.49 -9.69 -5.54
N PHE A 84 -13.94 -8.47 -5.56
CA PHE A 84 -14.64 -7.23 -5.26
C PHE A 84 -14.28 -6.11 -6.24
N PRO A 85 -14.36 -6.32 -7.57
CA PRO A 85 -13.97 -5.31 -8.57
C PRO A 85 -14.77 -4.01 -8.43
N ASP A 86 -16.03 -4.09 -8.01
CA ASP A 86 -16.88 -2.93 -7.77
C ASP A 86 -16.35 -2.01 -6.65
N LEU A 87 -15.61 -2.55 -5.67
CA LEU A 87 -14.99 -1.75 -4.61
C LEU A 87 -13.92 -0.81 -5.21
N ILE A 88 -13.19 -1.29 -6.22
CA ILE A 88 -12.21 -0.51 -6.97
C ILE A 88 -12.92 0.46 -7.91
N ALA A 89 -13.91 -0.02 -8.67
CA ALA A 89 -14.65 0.80 -9.63
C ALA A 89 -15.36 1.99 -8.97
N ARG A 90 -15.85 1.82 -7.74
CA ARG A 90 -16.45 2.88 -6.94
C ARG A 90 -15.42 3.78 -6.22
N GLY A 91 -14.12 3.54 -6.40
CA GLY A 91 -13.05 4.38 -5.84
C GLY A 91 -12.85 4.25 -4.34
N HIS A 92 -13.19 3.10 -3.76
CA HIS A 92 -13.00 2.88 -2.32
C HIS A 92 -11.59 2.42 -1.97
N LEU A 93 -10.86 1.76 -2.88
CA LEU A 93 -9.54 1.19 -2.60
C LEU A 93 -8.42 2.19 -2.88
N HIS A 94 -7.54 2.37 -1.89
CA HIS A 94 -6.41 3.28 -1.96
C HIS A 94 -5.15 2.62 -1.42
N ILE A 95 -4.00 3.12 -1.85
CA ILE A 95 -2.68 2.80 -1.30
C ILE A 95 -2.21 4.00 -0.50
N LEU A 96 -1.71 3.77 0.71
CA LEU A 96 -1.04 4.79 1.50
C LEU A 96 0.36 5.00 0.94
N GLU A 97 0.68 6.22 0.52
CA GLU A 97 2.06 6.61 0.29
C GLU A 97 2.75 6.79 1.64
N THR A 98 3.83 6.04 1.84
CA THR A 98 4.66 6.13 3.05
C THR A 98 5.92 6.93 2.75
N PRO A 99 6.38 7.81 3.66
CA PRO A 99 7.58 8.58 3.42
C PRO A 99 8.81 7.65 3.36
N LEU A 100 9.71 7.93 2.42
CA LEU A 100 10.98 7.23 2.26
C LEU A 100 12.09 7.86 3.11
N PHE A 101 11.99 9.17 3.34
CA PHE A 101 13.01 9.91 4.08
C PHE A 101 12.36 10.90 5.05
N ARG A 102 13.08 11.14 6.15
CA ARG A 102 12.83 12.23 7.07
C ARG A 102 14.05 13.13 7.08
N VAL A 103 13.87 14.40 6.74
CA VAL A 103 14.91 15.44 6.85
C VAL A 103 14.50 16.39 7.94
N ARG A 104 15.33 16.53 8.98
CA ARG A 104 14.99 17.38 10.13
C ARG A 104 16.17 18.24 10.59
N ASN A 105 15.84 19.38 11.16
CA ASN A 105 16.74 20.19 11.96
C ASN A 105 16.11 20.46 13.34
N LYS A 106 16.74 21.30 14.17
CA LYS A 106 16.24 21.65 15.51
C LYS A 106 14.86 22.32 15.51
N LYS A 107 14.40 22.84 14.37
CA LYS A 107 13.18 23.66 14.28
C LYS A 107 12.06 23.01 13.47
N GLN A 108 12.40 22.15 12.50
CA GLN A 108 11.44 21.63 11.54
C GLN A 108 11.80 20.21 11.13
N THR A 109 10.77 19.39 10.90
CA THR A 109 10.85 18.06 10.30
C THR A 109 10.07 18.04 8.99
N ILE A 110 10.66 17.51 7.93
CA ILE A 110 10.04 17.35 6.62
C ILE A 110 10.10 15.86 6.24
N TYR A 111 8.95 15.29 5.90
CA TYR A 111 8.84 13.94 5.37
C TYR A 111 8.85 13.99 3.85
N CYS A 112 9.67 13.16 3.22
CA CYS A 112 9.91 13.14 1.79
C CYS A 112 9.57 11.78 1.22
N TYR A 113 8.85 11.76 0.11
CA TYR A 113 8.33 10.56 -0.55
C TYR A 113 9.11 10.22 -1.83
N SER A 114 10.06 11.07 -2.19
CA SER A 114 10.95 10.86 -3.31
C SER A 114 12.35 11.44 -3.05
N GLU A 115 13.32 11.03 -3.84
CA GLU A 115 14.68 11.59 -3.81
C GLU A 115 14.67 13.10 -4.13
N ALA A 116 13.82 13.52 -5.07
CA ALA A 116 13.67 14.93 -5.43
C ALA A 116 13.14 15.77 -4.26
N GLU A 117 12.14 15.25 -3.53
CA GLU A 117 11.61 15.92 -2.32
C GLU A 117 12.68 15.98 -1.22
N LYS A 118 13.50 14.94 -1.05
CA LYS A 118 14.62 14.94 -0.11
C LYS A 118 15.61 16.06 -0.43
N GLN A 119 16.04 16.19 -1.68
CA GLN A 119 16.96 17.23 -2.10
C GLN A 119 16.38 18.64 -1.86
N ALA A 120 15.12 18.84 -2.19
CA ALA A 120 14.42 20.11 -1.91
C ALA A 120 14.38 20.43 -0.41
N ALA A 121 14.08 19.42 0.43
CA ALA A 121 14.05 19.57 1.87
C ALA A 121 15.43 19.90 2.47
N MET A 122 16.49 19.30 1.93
CA MET A 122 17.87 19.61 2.34
C MET A 122 18.22 21.07 2.06
N VAL A 123 17.87 21.56 0.88
CA VAL A 123 18.09 22.98 0.52
C VAL A 123 17.29 23.90 1.45
N GLN A 124 16.03 23.56 1.71
CA GLN A 124 15.14 24.36 2.58
C GLN A 124 15.64 24.44 4.03
N LEU A 125 16.14 23.34 4.58
CA LEU A 125 16.59 23.26 5.98
C LEU A 125 18.02 23.76 6.20
N GLY A 126 18.79 23.94 5.13
CA GLY A 126 20.16 24.44 5.16
C GLY A 126 21.19 23.41 5.67
N ALA A 127 22.40 23.84 5.97
CA ALA A 127 23.55 22.97 6.22
C ALA A 127 23.48 22.10 7.50
N SER A 128 22.57 22.41 8.43
CA SER A 128 22.48 21.68 9.71
C SER A 128 21.18 20.86 9.77
N HIS A 129 21.14 19.77 9.02
CA HIS A 129 20.02 18.84 9.02
C HIS A 129 20.50 17.39 9.22
N GLU A 130 19.60 16.55 9.70
CA GLU A 130 19.76 15.11 9.83
C GLU A 130 18.81 14.43 8.85
N ILE A 131 19.30 13.41 8.15
CA ILE A 131 18.53 12.61 7.22
C ILE A 131 18.36 11.21 7.79
N THR A 132 17.11 10.72 7.84
CA THR A 132 16.79 9.33 8.18
C THR A 132 16.10 8.71 6.98
N ARG A 133 16.53 7.52 6.53
CA ARG A 133 15.82 6.72 5.54
C ARG A 133 14.95 5.71 6.26
N PHE A 134 13.67 5.64 5.90
CA PHE A 134 12.75 4.62 6.39
C PHE A 134 12.77 3.41 5.45
N LYS A 135 12.87 2.23 6.01
CA LYS A 135 12.76 0.95 5.29
C LYS A 135 11.38 0.33 5.45
N GLY A 136 10.72 0.58 6.58
CA GLY A 136 9.40 0.06 6.87
C GLY A 136 8.61 0.95 7.84
N LEU A 137 7.30 0.69 7.91
CA LEU A 137 6.38 1.41 8.80
C LEU A 137 6.74 1.27 10.28
N GLY A 138 7.36 0.15 10.67
CA GLY A 138 7.79 -0.10 12.05
C GLY A 138 8.92 0.81 12.53
N GLU A 139 9.63 1.50 11.64
CA GLU A 139 10.66 2.49 11.99
C GLU A 139 10.09 3.87 12.29
N ILE A 140 8.79 4.07 12.01
CA ILE A 140 8.08 5.31 12.20
C ILE A 140 7.34 5.24 13.53
N SER A 141 7.61 6.16 14.43
CA SER A 141 6.91 6.20 15.72
C SER A 141 5.42 6.52 15.54
N ALA A 142 4.57 6.05 16.45
CA ALA A 142 3.13 6.31 16.41
C ALA A 142 2.81 7.82 16.41
N GLY A 143 3.65 8.64 17.07
CA GLY A 143 3.49 10.10 17.06
C GLY A 143 3.75 10.69 15.67
N GLU A 144 4.81 10.24 15.00
CA GLU A 144 5.15 10.67 13.64
C GLU A 144 4.12 10.15 12.62
N PHE A 145 3.61 8.92 12.83
CA PHE A 145 2.60 8.34 11.95
C PHE A 145 1.34 9.20 11.86
N LYS A 146 0.94 9.86 12.94
CA LYS A 146 -0.19 10.80 12.96
C LYS A 146 -0.03 11.96 11.98
N ASP A 147 1.21 12.42 11.76
CA ASP A 147 1.48 13.59 10.92
C ASP A 147 1.17 13.33 9.43
N PHE A 148 1.30 12.08 8.97
CA PHE A 148 1.02 11.76 7.57
C PHE A 148 -0.24 10.95 7.32
N ILE A 149 -0.95 10.46 8.33
CA ILE A 149 -2.32 9.92 8.19
C ILE A 149 -3.41 10.95 8.51
N GLY A 150 -3.03 12.17 8.92
CA GLY A 150 -3.94 13.28 9.22
C GLY A 150 -4.45 14.00 7.96
N GLU A 151 -4.59 15.31 8.05
CA GLU A 151 -5.10 16.15 6.96
C GLU A 151 -4.26 16.09 5.68
N ASN A 152 -2.96 15.80 5.80
CA ASN A 152 -2.01 15.73 4.70
C ASN A 152 -1.76 14.29 4.21
N ILE A 153 -2.66 13.36 4.50
CA ILE A 153 -2.55 11.97 4.05
C ILE A 153 -2.43 11.90 2.52
N ARG A 154 -1.40 11.22 2.04
CA ARG A 154 -1.22 10.96 0.62
C ARG A 154 -1.77 9.59 0.28
N LEU A 155 -2.80 9.58 -0.55
CA LEU A 155 -3.48 8.35 -1.00
C LEU A 155 -3.43 8.26 -2.51
N GLU A 156 -2.95 7.14 -3.00
CA GLU A 156 -3.02 6.77 -4.40
C GLU A 156 -4.26 5.89 -4.64
N PRO A 157 -5.25 6.33 -5.43
CA PRO A 157 -6.41 5.52 -5.71
C PRO A 157 -6.04 4.35 -6.62
N VAL A 158 -6.48 3.15 -6.27
CA VAL A 158 -6.40 2.01 -7.18
C VAL A 158 -7.50 2.16 -8.22
N SER A 159 -7.12 2.26 -9.49
CA SER A 159 -8.05 2.41 -10.60
C SER A 159 -7.81 1.35 -11.67
N LEU A 160 -8.90 0.94 -12.34
CA LEU A 160 -8.83 0.07 -13.52
C LEU A 160 -8.69 0.93 -14.76
N ASN A 161 -7.52 0.91 -15.39
CA ASN A 161 -7.36 1.46 -16.71
C ASN A 161 -7.92 0.47 -17.73
N HIS A 162 -8.86 0.92 -18.56
CA HIS A 162 -9.55 0.09 -19.58
C HIS A 162 -8.66 -0.39 -20.75
N LEU A 163 -7.35 -0.12 -20.70
CA LEU A 163 -6.40 -0.50 -21.76
C LEU A 163 -6.04 -2.00 -21.79
N HIS A 164 -6.17 -2.68 -20.66
CA HIS A 164 -5.98 -4.12 -20.56
C HIS A 164 -7.09 -4.72 -19.70
N SER A 165 -7.56 -5.92 -20.04
CA SER A 165 -8.50 -6.60 -19.17
C SER A 165 -7.80 -6.93 -17.83
N SER A 166 -8.48 -6.70 -16.72
CA SER A 166 -7.96 -7.06 -15.40
C SER A 166 -7.58 -8.53 -15.32
N ASP A 167 -8.28 -9.37 -16.06
CA ASP A 167 -8.03 -10.81 -16.13
C ASP A 167 -6.70 -11.16 -16.81
N GLU A 168 -6.32 -10.46 -17.88
CA GLU A 168 -5.04 -10.64 -18.56
C GLU A 168 -3.88 -10.23 -17.67
N LEU A 169 -4.00 -9.09 -16.97
CA LEU A 169 -2.99 -8.63 -16.03
C LEU A 169 -2.83 -9.59 -14.85
N LEU A 170 -3.94 -10.06 -14.29
CA LEU A 170 -3.91 -11.07 -13.22
C LEU A 170 -3.32 -12.39 -13.70
N ALA A 171 -3.68 -12.86 -14.88
CA ALA A 171 -3.10 -14.07 -15.47
C ALA A 171 -1.59 -13.95 -15.66
N PHE A 172 -1.13 -12.80 -16.16
CA PHE A 172 0.28 -12.56 -16.40
C PHE A 172 1.07 -12.47 -15.10
N PHE A 173 0.67 -11.60 -14.15
CA PHE A 173 1.45 -11.34 -12.94
C PHE A 173 1.23 -12.37 -11.83
N MET A 174 0.04 -12.96 -11.72
CA MET A 174 -0.33 -13.85 -10.61
C MET A 174 -0.47 -15.30 -11.01
N GLY A 175 -0.50 -15.61 -12.31
CA GLY A 175 -0.60 -16.95 -12.87
C GLY A 175 0.71 -17.75 -12.84
N LYS A 176 0.72 -18.92 -13.51
CA LYS A 176 1.85 -19.86 -13.54
C LYS A 176 2.79 -19.68 -14.75
N ASN A 177 2.83 -18.53 -15.38
CA ASN A 177 3.61 -18.23 -16.58
C ASN A 177 5.02 -17.66 -16.25
N THR A 178 5.77 -18.36 -15.43
CA THR A 178 7.12 -17.95 -14.98
C THR A 178 8.08 -17.56 -16.11
N PRO A 179 8.17 -18.28 -17.25
CA PRO A 179 9.07 -17.90 -18.34
C PRO A 179 8.77 -16.51 -18.91
N GLU A 180 7.50 -16.23 -19.26
CA GLU A 180 7.12 -14.93 -19.83
C GLU A 180 7.38 -13.76 -18.87
N ARG A 181 7.17 -13.97 -17.55
CA ARG A 181 7.52 -12.97 -16.56
C ARG A 181 9.02 -12.78 -16.42
N GLN A 182 9.81 -13.83 -16.57
CA GLN A 182 11.27 -13.73 -16.54
C GLN A 182 11.77 -12.90 -17.71
N ASP A 183 11.27 -13.15 -18.92
CA ASP A 183 11.59 -12.36 -20.10
C ASP A 183 11.18 -10.90 -19.93
N PHE A 184 9.96 -10.67 -19.43
CA PHE A 184 9.49 -9.33 -19.12
C PHE A 184 10.39 -8.58 -18.12
N ILE A 185 10.86 -9.25 -17.07
CA ILE A 185 11.77 -8.66 -16.08
C ILE A 185 13.10 -8.30 -16.75
N ILE A 186 13.64 -9.18 -17.58
CA ILE A 186 14.91 -8.94 -18.29
C ILE A 186 14.79 -7.75 -19.23
N ASP A 187 13.72 -7.68 -20.02
CA ASP A 187 13.48 -6.63 -21.00
C ASP A 187 13.24 -5.26 -20.36
N ASN A 188 12.70 -5.23 -19.14
CA ASN A 188 12.36 -4.01 -18.42
C ASN A 188 13.34 -3.68 -17.26
N LEU A 189 14.41 -4.44 -17.11
CA LEU A 189 15.39 -4.24 -16.04
C LEU A 189 16.08 -2.89 -16.19
N LYS A 190 15.84 -2.00 -15.25
CA LYS A 190 16.60 -0.76 -15.10
C LYS A 190 17.70 -1.01 -14.08
N VAL A 191 18.93 -1.01 -14.54
CA VAL A 191 20.10 -1.02 -13.65
C VAL A 191 20.27 0.40 -13.09
N GLU A 192 19.80 0.62 -11.86
CA GLU A 192 20.27 1.77 -11.11
C GLU A 192 21.75 1.54 -10.81
N LYS A 193 22.59 2.41 -11.34
CA LYS A 193 23.97 2.46 -10.88
C LYS A 193 23.91 2.98 -9.45
N ASP A 194 24.14 2.10 -8.50
CA ASP A 194 24.49 2.54 -7.16
C ASP A 194 25.66 3.49 -7.30
N LEU A 195 25.42 4.76 -7.11
CA LEU A 195 26.45 5.74 -6.89
C LEU A 195 27.09 5.35 -5.55
N VAL A 196 28.05 4.46 -5.60
CA VAL A 196 28.98 4.25 -4.51
C VAL A 196 29.74 5.56 -4.43
N GLU A 197 29.30 6.44 -3.55
CA GLU A 197 30.04 7.60 -3.16
C GLU A 197 31.33 7.10 -2.50
N ALA A 198 32.44 7.42 -3.14
CA ALA A 198 33.77 7.24 -2.62
C ALA A 198 34.05 8.29 -1.54
#